data_fe1f9a2c5c127882ae806f0eb21818c8
#
_entry.id   fe1f9a2c5c127882ae806f0eb21818c8
#
_cell.length_a   1.000
_cell.length_b   1.000
_cell.length_c   1.000
_cell.angle_alpha   90.00
_cell.angle_beta   90.00
_cell.angle_gamma   90.00
#
_symmetry.space_group_name_H-M   'P 1'
#
loop_
_entity.id
_entity.type
_entity.pdbx_description
1 polymer ?
#
loop_
_entity_poly.entity_id
_entity_poly.type
_entity_poly.pdbx_seq_one_letter_code
_entity_poly.pdbx_strand_id
1 'polypeptide(L)'
;MFDLAKLAGPARLFSAIAAVALGTALLAFLLMQPLVLLTDPLIAPSAESEARPAIATALDSRAEAIALARRLSAQVEKYPRDARAWAILARLEFEMDHFAAAAQAYERALALPSKVANDPALWCEYADALGMMQDGKLAGRPRELIARALALNPNHPKALEMAGSAEYAQGSYAAALRFWRPLLALLAPGSQAHAELAAAIARADHLARTAIPEPRQ
;
A
#
# COMPACT_ATOMS: atom_id res chain seq x y z
N MET A 1 22.29 -7.74 7.36
CA MET A 1 21.10 -7.98 8.19
C MET A 1 20.06 -6.98 7.70
N PHE A 2 19.28 -7.37 6.67
CA PHE A 2 18.32 -6.49 6.03
C PHE A 2 17.02 -6.51 6.82
N ASP A 3 16.58 -5.34 7.24
CA ASP A 3 15.42 -5.11 8.08
C ASP A 3 14.13 -5.27 7.23
N LEU A 4 13.52 -6.46 7.27
CA LEU A 4 12.27 -6.81 6.59
C LEU A 4 11.03 -6.10 7.15
N ALA A 5 11.16 -5.37 8.25
CA ALA A 5 10.08 -4.55 8.81
C ALA A 5 9.71 -3.34 7.92
N LYS A 6 10.56 -2.98 6.93
CA LYS A 6 10.29 -1.90 5.97
C LYS A 6 9.44 -2.33 4.76
N LEU A 7 9.14 -3.61 4.59
CA LEU A 7 8.32 -4.12 3.48
C LEU A 7 6.82 -4.25 3.80
N ALA A 8 6.41 -3.88 5.01
CA ALA A 8 5.05 -4.09 5.50
C ALA A 8 4.13 -2.87 5.31
N GLY A 9 4.16 -2.21 4.14
CA GLY A 9 3.21 -1.15 3.84
C GLY A 9 2.88 -1.12 2.35
N PRO A 10 1.73 -1.64 1.90
CA PRO A 10 1.39 -1.73 0.48
C PRO A 10 1.21 -0.36 -0.19
N ALA A 11 0.77 0.66 0.52
CA ALA A 11 0.66 2.02 -0.01
C ALA A 11 2.03 2.65 -0.34
N ARG A 12 3.10 2.23 0.36
CA ARG A 12 4.46 2.71 0.09
C ARG A 12 5.16 1.97 -1.04
N LEU A 13 4.72 0.77 -1.42
CA LEU A 13 5.29 0.07 -2.58
C LEU A 13 4.99 0.83 -3.88
N PHE A 14 3.80 1.36 -4.08
CA PHE A 14 3.50 2.18 -5.26
C PHE A 14 4.17 3.56 -5.21
N SER A 15 4.28 4.19 -4.03
CA SER A 15 5.00 5.46 -3.87
C SER A 15 6.51 5.29 -3.92
N ALA A 16 7.07 4.18 -3.41
CA ALA A 16 8.51 3.90 -3.45
C ALA A 16 8.99 3.53 -4.86
N ILE A 17 8.17 2.89 -5.69
CA ILE A 17 8.51 2.60 -7.09
C ILE A 17 8.63 3.91 -7.89
N ALA A 18 7.77 4.90 -7.64
CA ALA A 18 7.89 6.23 -8.26
C ALA A 18 9.12 7.00 -7.77
N ALA A 19 9.48 6.88 -6.49
CA ALA A 19 10.64 7.57 -5.91
C ALA A 19 11.98 6.89 -6.28
N VAL A 20 12.03 5.56 -6.43
CA VAL A 20 13.24 4.83 -6.86
C VAL A 20 13.50 5.03 -8.36
N ALA A 21 12.46 5.12 -9.19
CA ALA A 21 12.62 5.44 -10.61
C ALA A 21 13.22 6.84 -10.83
N LEU A 22 12.91 7.83 -9.99
CA LEU A 22 13.50 9.16 -10.02
C LEU A 22 14.93 9.18 -9.48
N GLY A 23 15.26 8.38 -8.46
CA GLY A 23 16.59 8.31 -7.86
C GLY A 23 17.63 7.62 -8.73
N THR A 24 17.27 6.55 -9.43
CA THR A 24 18.18 5.83 -10.32
C THR A 24 18.46 6.57 -11.62
N ALA A 25 17.50 7.34 -12.15
CA ALA A 25 17.70 8.21 -13.29
C ALA A 25 18.69 9.37 -12.97
N LEU A 26 18.65 9.91 -11.75
CA LEU A 26 19.57 10.96 -11.31
C LEU A 26 21.01 10.44 -11.14
N LEU A 27 21.19 9.21 -10.63
CA LEU A 27 22.50 8.61 -10.43
C LEU A 27 23.14 8.18 -11.76
N ALA A 28 22.34 7.65 -12.71
CA ALA A 28 22.82 7.32 -14.05
C ALA A 28 23.18 8.56 -14.88
N PHE A 29 22.48 9.67 -14.68
CA PHE A 29 22.78 10.94 -15.31
C PHE A 29 24.08 11.55 -14.79
N LEU A 30 24.43 11.40 -13.50
CA LEU A 30 25.67 11.91 -12.92
C LEU A 30 26.93 11.12 -13.34
N LEU A 31 26.78 9.84 -13.75
CA LEU A 31 27.90 8.98 -14.16
C LEU A 31 28.22 9.04 -15.65
N MET A 32 27.38 9.71 -16.46
CA MET A 32 27.50 9.79 -17.92
C MET A 32 27.89 11.19 -18.45
N GLN A 33 28.43 12.06 -17.58
CA GLN A 33 28.92 13.37 -18.01
C GLN A 33 30.31 13.21 -18.66
N PRO A 34 30.44 13.41 -19.98
CA PRO A 34 31.77 13.57 -20.54
C PRO A 34 32.38 14.88 -20.00
N LEU A 35 33.63 14.80 -19.58
CA LEU A 35 34.46 15.92 -19.12
C LEU A 35 34.59 16.96 -20.25
N VAL A 36 33.67 17.92 -20.30
CA VAL A 36 33.79 19.10 -21.16
C VAL A 36 34.35 20.24 -20.34
N LEU A 37 35.61 20.55 -20.64
CA LEU A 37 36.32 21.71 -20.15
C LEU A 37 35.63 23.02 -20.59
N LEU A 38 35.40 23.86 -19.59
CA LEU A 38 35.34 25.34 -19.63
C LEU A 38 34.85 26.03 -20.93
N THR A 39 33.57 26.37 -20.94
CA THR A 39 33.08 27.61 -21.56
C THR A 39 31.79 28.07 -20.88
N ASP A 40 31.81 29.26 -20.34
CA ASP A 40 30.80 30.19 -19.87
C ASP A 40 29.65 29.71 -18.93
N PRO A 41 29.36 30.46 -17.86
CA PRO A 41 28.24 30.24 -16.96
C PRO A 41 26.96 30.80 -17.56
N LEU A 42 26.37 30.11 -18.55
CA LEU A 42 25.01 30.35 -18.91
C LEU A 42 24.16 29.54 -17.92
N ILE A 43 23.61 30.25 -16.96
CA ILE A 43 22.61 29.90 -15.97
C ILE A 43 21.85 28.62 -16.33
N ALA A 44 22.33 27.47 -15.87
CA ALA A 44 21.49 26.28 -15.76
C ALA A 44 20.35 26.62 -14.78
N PRO A 45 19.09 26.35 -15.12
CA PRO A 45 18.01 26.54 -14.15
C PRO A 45 18.34 25.71 -12.92
N SER A 46 18.53 26.39 -11.77
CA SER A 46 18.86 25.73 -10.54
C SER A 46 17.78 24.70 -10.20
N ALA A 47 18.14 23.56 -9.64
CA ALA A 47 17.20 22.53 -9.17
C ALA A 47 16.07 23.13 -8.29
N GLU A 48 16.32 24.27 -7.66
CA GLU A 48 15.32 25.08 -6.95
C GLU A 48 14.25 25.69 -7.89
N SER A 49 14.57 25.97 -9.16
CA SER A 49 13.61 26.53 -10.13
C SER A 49 12.61 25.47 -10.62
N GLU A 50 13.03 24.19 -10.70
CA GLU A 50 12.15 23.09 -11.10
C GLU A 50 11.37 22.51 -9.91
N ALA A 51 11.94 22.57 -8.69
CA ALA A 51 11.27 22.12 -7.47
C ALA A 51 10.10 23.03 -7.04
N ARG A 52 10.21 24.35 -7.28
CA ARG A 52 9.15 25.31 -6.90
C ARG A 52 7.78 25.03 -7.50
N PRO A 53 7.62 24.81 -8.82
CA PRO A 53 6.31 24.50 -9.37
C PRO A 53 5.77 23.16 -8.89
N ALA A 54 6.61 22.15 -8.72
CA ALA A 54 6.20 20.83 -8.19
C ALA A 54 5.71 20.92 -6.75
N ILE A 55 6.38 21.70 -5.90
CA ILE A 55 5.96 21.95 -4.52
C ILE A 55 4.65 22.74 -4.49
N ALA A 56 4.50 23.77 -5.32
CA ALA A 56 3.26 24.54 -5.40
C ALA A 56 2.08 23.66 -5.82
N THR A 57 2.25 22.84 -6.86
CA THR A 57 1.21 21.90 -7.32
C THR A 57 0.84 20.89 -6.23
N ALA A 58 1.83 20.37 -5.48
CA ALA A 58 1.57 19.44 -4.38
C ALA A 58 0.82 20.11 -3.21
N LEU A 59 1.14 21.36 -2.91
CA LEU A 59 0.43 22.15 -1.88
C LEU A 59 -1.00 22.46 -2.31
N ASP A 60 -1.23 22.80 -3.58
CA ASP A 60 -2.57 23.04 -4.12
C ASP A 60 -3.42 21.77 -4.08
N SER A 61 -2.87 20.63 -4.51
CA SER A 61 -3.58 19.34 -4.44
C SER A 61 -3.93 18.95 -3.01
N ARG A 62 -3.05 19.23 -2.04
CA ARG A 62 -3.33 18.97 -0.63
C ARG A 62 -4.42 19.89 -0.09
N ALA A 63 -4.41 21.15 -0.47
CA ALA A 63 -5.45 22.11 -0.07
C ALA A 63 -6.82 21.72 -0.64
N GLU A 64 -6.86 21.25 -1.89
CA GLU A 64 -8.05 20.72 -2.53
C GLU A 64 -8.57 19.46 -1.83
N ALA A 65 -7.68 18.54 -1.46
CA ALA A 65 -8.03 17.34 -0.71
C ALA A 65 -8.65 17.69 0.64
N ILE A 66 -8.07 18.63 1.39
CA ILE A 66 -8.61 19.11 2.67
C ILE A 66 -10.00 19.76 2.48
N ALA A 67 -10.16 20.58 1.43
CA ALA A 67 -11.45 21.20 1.15
C ALA A 67 -12.52 20.17 0.79
N LEU A 68 -12.16 19.13 0.03
CA LEU A 68 -13.06 18.03 -0.31
C LEU A 68 -13.42 17.22 0.92
N ALA A 69 -12.46 16.88 1.79
CA ALA A 69 -12.71 16.17 3.04
C ALA A 69 -13.72 16.92 3.92
N ARG A 70 -13.57 18.25 4.08
CA ARG A 70 -14.53 19.08 4.82
C ARG A 70 -15.93 19.05 4.22
N ARG A 71 -16.06 19.09 2.88
CA ARG A 71 -17.36 18.99 2.20
C ARG A 71 -18.00 17.62 2.42
N LEU A 72 -17.22 16.56 2.32
CA LEU A 72 -17.69 15.19 2.54
C LEU A 72 -18.07 14.96 4.00
N SER A 73 -17.32 15.50 4.96
CA SER A 73 -17.67 15.46 6.39
C SER A 73 -19.03 16.11 6.64
N ALA A 74 -19.26 17.32 6.11
CA ALA A 74 -20.55 17.99 6.22
C ALA A 74 -21.69 17.20 5.50
N GLN A 75 -21.37 16.53 4.39
CA GLN A 75 -22.33 15.69 3.67
C GLN A 75 -22.73 14.45 4.48
N VAL A 76 -21.78 13.74 5.09
CA VAL A 76 -22.08 12.54 5.88
C VAL A 76 -22.76 12.87 7.21
N GLU A 77 -22.53 14.04 7.77
CA GLU A 77 -23.30 14.55 8.91
C GLU A 77 -24.78 14.78 8.55
N LYS A 78 -25.01 15.38 7.37
CA LYS A 78 -26.38 15.63 6.87
C LYS A 78 -27.07 14.36 6.39
N TYR A 79 -26.31 13.44 5.77
CA TYR A 79 -26.81 12.18 5.17
C TYR A 79 -26.04 10.97 5.72
N PRO A 80 -26.21 10.61 7.00
CA PRO A 80 -25.40 9.58 7.67
C PRO A 80 -25.57 8.16 7.09
N ARG A 81 -26.57 7.95 6.23
CA ARG A 81 -26.80 6.66 5.53
C ARG A 81 -26.17 6.59 4.14
N ASP A 82 -25.43 7.61 3.72
CA ASP A 82 -24.70 7.59 2.45
C ASP A 82 -23.36 6.83 2.61
N ALA A 83 -23.44 5.50 2.42
CA ALA A 83 -22.27 4.63 2.50
C ALA A 83 -21.16 5.00 1.48
N ARG A 84 -21.54 5.55 0.32
CA ARG A 84 -20.57 5.97 -0.69
C ARG A 84 -19.79 7.21 -0.25
N ALA A 85 -20.50 8.19 0.30
CA ALA A 85 -19.86 9.40 0.83
C ALA A 85 -18.88 9.04 1.95
N TRP A 86 -19.27 8.13 2.87
CA TRP A 86 -18.37 7.62 3.90
C TRP A 86 -17.13 6.91 3.32
N ALA A 87 -17.28 6.08 2.29
CA ALA A 87 -16.16 5.38 1.67
C ALA A 87 -15.20 6.36 0.97
N ILE A 88 -15.72 7.39 0.30
CA ILE A 88 -14.89 8.42 -0.35
C ILE A 88 -14.14 9.23 0.71
N LEU A 89 -14.82 9.65 1.78
CA LEU A 89 -14.20 10.35 2.90
C LEU A 89 -13.08 9.51 3.51
N ALA A 90 -13.32 8.22 3.72
CA ALA A 90 -12.33 7.31 4.29
C ALA A 90 -11.05 7.22 3.43
N ARG A 91 -11.17 7.10 2.11
CA ARG A 91 -10.03 7.10 1.19
C ARG A 91 -9.25 8.41 1.26
N LEU A 92 -9.97 9.53 1.28
CA LEU A 92 -9.36 10.85 1.33
C LEU A 92 -8.61 11.08 2.65
N GLU A 93 -9.18 10.68 3.78
CA GLU A 93 -8.51 10.73 5.08
C GLU A 93 -7.28 9.80 5.11
N PHE A 94 -7.36 8.64 4.47
CA PHE A 94 -6.23 7.72 4.35
C PHE A 94 -5.07 8.33 3.55
N GLU A 95 -5.36 8.96 2.40
CA GLU A 95 -4.36 9.63 1.56
C GLU A 95 -3.70 10.83 2.27
N MET A 96 -4.38 11.39 3.25
CA MET A 96 -3.84 12.46 4.10
C MET A 96 -3.09 11.94 5.35
N ASP A 97 -2.86 10.63 5.46
CA ASP A 97 -2.26 9.95 6.61
C ASP A 97 -3.10 10.05 7.92
N HIS A 98 -4.38 10.44 7.82
CA HIS A 98 -5.29 10.49 8.95
C HIS A 98 -5.94 9.11 9.20
N PHE A 99 -5.13 8.11 9.48
CA PHE A 99 -5.55 6.70 9.53
C PHE A 99 -6.68 6.42 10.52
N ALA A 100 -6.72 7.11 11.64
CA ALA A 100 -7.80 6.95 12.62
C ALA A 100 -9.15 7.46 12.08
N ALA A 101 -9.15 8.61 11.40
CA ALA A 101 -10.36 9.15 10.78
C ALA A 101 -10.80 8.27 9.59
N ALA A 102 -9.85 7.81 8.78
CA ALA A 102 -10.10 6.86 7.70
C ALA A 102 -10.75 5.57 8.22
N ALA A 103 -10.20 4.97 9.26
CA ALA A 103 -10.74 3.75 9.87
C ALA A 103 -12.19 3.94 10.35
N GLN A 104 -12.49 5.05 11.02
CA GLN A 104 -13.85 5.37 11.46
C GLN A 104 -14.83 5.54 10.29
N ALA A 105 -14.39 6.22 9.23
CA ALA A 105 -15.22 6.42 8.04
C ALA A 105 -15.46 5.09 7.27
N TYR A 106 -14.44 4.23 7.14
CA TYR A 106 -14.60 2.87 6.58
C TYR A 106 -15.57 2.04 7.41
N GLU A 107 -15.45 2.06 8.73
CA GLU A 107 -16.38 1.35 9.61
C GLU A 107 -17.82 1.79 9.38
N ARG A 108 -18.07 3.11 9.30
CA ARG A 108 -19.39 3.66 9.00
C ARG A 108 -19.90 3.22 7.62
N ALA A 109 -19.08 3.29 6.59
CA ALA A 109 -19.44 2.87 5.24
C ALA A 109 -19.86 1.39 5.18
N LEU A 110 -19.09 0.52 5.84
CA LEU A 110 -19.27 -0.92 5.82
C LEU A 110 -20.40 -1.42 6.75
N ALA A 111 -20.75 -0.66 7.80
CA ALA A 111 -21.88 -0.96 8.68
C ALA A 111 -23.23 -0.70 8.02
N LEU A 112 -23.28 0.09 6.95
CA LEU A 112 -24.51 0.41 6.26
C LEU A 112 -24.92 -0.70 5.28
N PRO A 113 -26.22 -1.10 5.25
CA PRO A 113 -26.72 -2.09 4.31
C PRO A 113 -26.72 -1.53 2.88
N SER A 114 -25.64 -1.71 2.17
CA SER A 114 -25.42 -1.14 0.83
C SER A 114 -24.53 -2.04 -0.03
N LYS A 115 -24.48 -1.75 -1.33
CA LYS A 115 -23.54 -2.44 -2.25
C LYS A 115 -22.07 -2.21 -1.88
N VAL A 116 -21.77 -1.14 -1.18
CA VAL A 116 -20.41 -0.79 -0.71
C VAL A 116 -19.86 -1.88 0.22
N ALA A 117 -20.68 -2.45 1.08
CA ALA A 117 -20.29 -3.54 1.98
C ALA A 117 -19.96 -4.87 1.26
N ASN A 118 -20.33 -4.99 -0.03
CA ASN A 118 -20.01 -6.15 -0.86
C ASN A 118 -18.75 -5.95 -1.72
N ASP A 119 -18.06 -4.81 -1.57
CA ASP A 119 -16.80 -4.55 -2.25
C ASP A 119 -15.63 -5.08 -1.39
N PRO A 120 -14.93 -6.16 -1.82
CA PRO A 120 -13.80 -6.69 -1.07
C PRO A 120 -12.64 -5.70 -0.96
N ALA A 121 -12.50 -4.77 -1.92
CA ALA A 121 -11.46 -3.76 -1.87
C ALA A 121 -11.63 -2.85 -0.65
N LEU A 122 -12.86 -2.45 -0.32
CA LEU A 122 -13.13 -1.56 0.80
C LEU A 122 -12.78 -2.21 2.16
N TRP A 123 -12.97 -3.51 2.30
CA TRP A 123 -12.55 -4.26 3.47
C TRP A 123 -11.03 -4.29 3.62
N CYS A 124 -10.30 -4.42 2.50
CA CYS A 124 -8.84 -4.34 2.48
C CYS A 124 -8.35 -2.93 2.85
N GLU A 125 -8.97 -1.88 2.30
CA GLU A 125 -8.66 -0.49 2.60
C GLU A 125 -8.87 -0.18 4.10
N TYR A 126 -9.93 -0.69 4.69
CA TYR A 126 -10.16 -0.58 6.14
C TYR A 126 -9.09 -1.33 6.95
N ALA A 127 -8.73 -2.53 6.52
CA ALA A 127 -7.66 -3.30 7.15
C ALA A 127 -6.30 -2.58 7.05
N ASP A 128 -6.00 -1.93 5.91
CA ASP A 128 -4.81 -1.10 5.75
C ASP A 128 -4.82 0.09 6.73
N ALA A 129 -5.94 0.81 6.85
CA ALA A 129 -6.05 1.95 7.77
C ALA A 129 -5.77 1.53 9.22
N LEU A 130 -6.33 0.42 9.68
CA LEU A 130 -6.05 -0.13 11.01
C LEU A 130 -4.61 -0.64 11.14
N GLY A 131 -4.06 -1.23 10.08
CA GLY A 131 -2.67 -1.67 10.03
C GLY A 131 -1.70 -0.51 10.19
N MET A 132 -1.95 0.61 9.49
CA MET A 132 -1.14 1.83 9.60
C MET A 132 -1.16 2.41 11.02
N MET A 133 -2.26 2.29 11.76
CA MET A 133 -2.34 2.67 13.16
C MET A 133 -1.55 1.75 14.09
N GLN A 134 -1.10 0.58 13.61
CA GLN A 134 -0.36 -0.44 14.33
C GLN A 134 1.04 -0.68 13.74
N ASP A 135 1.69 0.36 13.24
CA ASP A 135 3.02 0.29 12.60
C ASP A 135 3.06 -0.71 11.42
N GLY A 136 2.00 -0.79 10.64
CA GLY A 136 1.87 -1.68 9.49
C GLY A 136 1.53 -3.14 9.84
N LYS A 137 1.20 -3.45 11.10
CA LYS A 137 0.86 -4.80 11.52
C LYS A 137 -0.58 -5.15 11.17
N LEU A 138 -0.77 -6.31 10.54
CA LEU A 138 -2.08 -6.81 10.13
C LEU A 138 -2.66 -7.85 11.10
N ALA A 139 -2.16 -7.91 12.34
CA ALA A 139 -2.68 -8.80 13.38
C ALA A 139 -3.98 -8.26 14.00
N GLY A 140 -4.79 -9.14 14.56
CA GLY A 140 -6.04 -8.77 15.22
C GLY A 140 -7.11 -8.34 14.21
N ARG A 141 -7.73 -7.19 14.44
CA ARG A 141 -8.86 -6.69 13.64
C ARG A 141 -8.57 -6.57 12.14
N PRO A 142 -7.42 -6.07 11.66
CA PRO A 142 -7.08 -6.08 10.24
C PRO A 142 -7.21 -7.47 9.60
N ARG A 143 -6.73 -8.52 10.27
CA ARG A 143 -6.82 -9.89 9.78
C ARG A 143 -8.26 -10.37 9.58
N GLU A 144 -9.17 -10.00 10.48
CA GLU A 144 -10.60 -10.34 10.35
C GLU A 144 -11.23 -9.66 9.11
N LEU A 145 -10.86 -8.40 8.86
CA LEU A 145 -11.34 -7.64 7.70
C LEU A 145 -10.82 -8.23 6.39
N ILE A 146 -9.54 -8.63 6.36
CA ILE A 146 -8.95 -9.34 5.22
C ILE A 146 -9.69 -10.66 4.96
N ALA A 147 -10.00 -11.42 6.02
CA ALA A 147 -10.78 -12.64 5.88
C ALA A 147 -12.18 -12.36 5.32
N ARG A 148 -12.80 -11.23 5.69
CA ARG A 148 -14.08 -10.80 5.13
C ARG A 148 -13.97 -10.46 3.65
N ALA A 149 -12.90 -9.78 3.22
CA ALA A 149 -12.63 -9.51 1.81
C ALA A 149 -12.48 -10.81 1.00
N LEU A 150 -11.74 -11.79 1.54
CA LEU A 150 -11.57 -13.11 0.89
C LEU A 150 -12.85 -13.94 0.87
N ALA A 151 -13.74 -13.78 1.86
CA ALA A 151 -15.05 -14.41 1.84
C ALA A 151 -15.95 -13.86 0.74
N LEU A 152 -15.81 -12.58 0.39
CA LEU A 152 -16.52 -11.94 -0.73
C LEU A 152 -15.91 -12.29 -2.09
N ASN A 153 -14.58 -12.31 -2.16
CA ASN A 153 -13.83 -12.70 -3.36
C ASN A 153 -12.54 -13.45 -2.96
N PRO A 154 -12.54 -14.79 -3.03
CA PRO A 154 -11.37 -15.60 -2.67
C PRO A 154 -10.12 -15.33 -3.52
N ASN A 155 -10.28 -14.75 -4.70
CA ASN A 155 -9.19 -14.40 -5.62
C ASN A 155 -8.90 -12.90 -5.65
N HIS A 156 -9.35 -12.12 -4.64
CA HIS A 156 -9.06 -10.69 -4.60
C HIS A 156 -7.57 -10.45 -4.38
N PRO A 157 -6.82 -9.84 -5.34
CA PRO A 157 -5.36 -9.81 -5.30
C PRO A 157 -4.82 -9.13 -4.03
N LYS A 158 -5.38 -7.98 -3.67
CA LYS A 158 -4.97 -7.23 -2.48
C LYS A 158 -5.21 -8.00 -1.18
N ALA A 159 -6.36 -8.69 -1.07
CA ALA A 159 -6.67 -9.49 0.10
C ALA A 159 -5.74 -10.70 0.24
N LEU A 160 -5.41 -11.36 -0.87
CA LEU A 160 -4.42 -12.46 -0.90
C LEU A 160 -3.03 -11.98 -0.49
N GLU A 161 -2.59 -10.82 -0.99
CA GLU A 161 -1.33 -10.21 -0.62
C GLU A 161 -1.27 -9.94 0.89
N MET A 162 -2.28 -9.24 1.41
CA MET A 162 -2.36 -8.86 2.82
C MET A 162 -2.45 -10.07 3.74
N ALA A 163 -3.26 -11.09 3.38
CA ALA A 163 -3.36 -12.33 4.15
C ALA A 163 -2.03 -13.08 4.20
N GLY A 164 -1.35 -13.22 3.07
CA GLY A 164 -0.03 -13.85 3.01
C GLY A 164 1.01 -13.10 3.82
N SER A 165 1.03 -11.77 3.74
CA SER A 165 1.93 -10.90 4.50
C SER A 165 1.67 -10.99 6.01
N ALA A 166 0.39 -11.04 6.43
CA ALA A 166 0.02 -11.21 7.83
C ALA A 166 0.51 -12.55 8.40
N GLU A 167 0.33 -13.64 7.66
CA GLU A 167 0.81 -14.96 8.08
C GLU A 167 2.35 -15.02 8.11
N TYR A 168 3.00 -14.45 7.10
CA TYR A 168 4.47 -14.42 7.04
C TYR A 168 5.07 -13.65 8.22
N ALA A 169 4.49 -12.50 8.57
CA ALA A 169 4.94 -11.67 9.70
C ALA A 169 4.80 -12.39 11.06
N GLN A 170 3.89 -13.38 11.16
CA GLN A 170 3.71 -14.21 12.34
C GLN A 170 4.59 -15.48 12.36
N GLY A 171 5.45 -15.65 11.33
CA GLY A 171 6.26 -16.87 11.16
C GLY A 171 5.47 -18.08 10.63
N SER A 172 4.20 -17.91 10.30
CA SER A 172 3.32 -18.95 9.74
C SER A 172 3.56 -19.12 8.24
N TYR A 173 4.81 -19.46 7.85
CA TYR A 173 5.26 -19.45 6.46
C TYR A 173 4.45 -20.37 5.55
N ALA A 174 4.10 -21.57 6.01
CA ALA A 174 3.26 -22.49 5.26
C ALA A 174 1.84 -21.94 5.01
N ALA A 175 1.31 -21.16 5.95
CA ALA A 175 0.03 -20.48 5.78
C ALA A 175 0.15 -19.31 4.78
N ALA A 176 1.23 -18.53 4.83
CA ALA A 176 1.50 -17.45 3.87
C ALA A 176 1.50 -17.97 2.41
N LEU A 177 2.12 -19.13 2.16
CA LEU A 177 2.16 -19.76 0.84
C LEU A 177 0.77 -20.08 0.28
N ARG A 178 -0.22 -20.39 1.14
CA ARG A 178 -1.60 -20.70 0.72
C ARG A 178 -2.29 -19.49 0.08
N PHE A 179 -1.88 -18.28 0.44
CA PHE A 179 -2.39 -17.04 -0.12
C PHE A 179 -1.54 -16.53 -1.29
N TRP A 180 -0.22 -16.61 -1.18
CA TRP A 180 0.68 -16.06 -2.18
C TRP A 180 0.77 -16.87 -3.48
N ARG A 181 0.60 -18.21 -3.44
CA ARG A 181 0.60 -19.02 -4.65
C ARG A 181 -0.59 -18.72 -5.57
N PRO A 182 -1.84 -18.64 -5.09
CA PRO A 182 -2.95 -18.16 -5.92
C PRO A 182 -2.72 -16.75 -6.46
N LEU A 183 -2.19 -15.83 -5.64
CA LEU A 183 -1.87 -14.47 -6.07
C LEU A 183 -0.85 -14.46 -7.21
N LEU A 184 0.20 -15.29 -7.11
CA LEU A 184 1.22 -15.40 -8.16
C LEU A 184 0.61 -15.79 -9.51
N ALA A 185 -0.38 -16.69 -9.50
CA ALA A 185 -1.08 -17.11 -10.71
C ALA A 185 -1.95 -16.03 -11.36
N LEU A 186 -2.28 -14.96 -10.61
CA LEU A 186 -3.04 -13.80 -11.11
C LEU A 186 -2.13 -12.73 -11.72
N LEU A 187 -0.84 -12.76 -11.43
CA LEU A 187 0.12 -11.76 -11.92
C LEU A 187 0.65 -12.13 -13.31
N ALA A 188 0.88 -11.12 -14.13
CA ALA A 188 1.45 -11.34 -15.46
C ALA A 188 2.87 -11.94 -15.35
N PRO A 189 3.13 -13.10 -15.98
CA PRO A 189 4.47 -13.69 -16.02
C PRO A 189 5.49 -12.68 -16.56
N GLY A 190 6.67 -12.59 -15.90
CA GLY A 190 7.72 -11.67 -16.28
C GLY A 190 7.54 -10.22 -15.79
N SER A 191 6.42 -9.88 -15.15
CA SER A 191 6.28 -8.59 -14.47
C SER A 191 7.18 -8.51 -13.23
N GLN A 192 7.55 -7.31 -12.83
CA GLN A 192 8.31 -7.08 -11.60
C GLN A 192 7.56 -7.64 -10.37
N ALA A 193 6.26 -7.38 -10.26
CA ALA A 193 5.44 -7.90 -9.17
C ALA A 193 5.43 -9.43 -9.11
N HIS A 194 5.37 -10.11 -10.28
CA HIS A 194 5.47 -11.57 -10.34
C HIS A 194 6.84 -12.06 -9.84
N ALA A 195 7.94 -11.42 -10.25
CA ALA A 195 9.28 -11.82 -9.83
C ALA A 195 9.49 -11.60 -8.32
N GLU A 196 9.03 -10.48 -7.78
CA GLU A 196 9.12 -10.15 -6.34
C GLU A 196 8.31 -11.14 -5.50
N LEU A 197 7.09 -11.44 -5.90
CA LEU A 197 6.24 -12.40 -5.19
C LEU A 197 6.81 -13.82 -5.29
N ALA A 198 7.34 -14.24 -6.45
CA ALA A 198 8.00 -15.53 -6.59
C ALA A 198 9.20 -15.68 -5.66
N ALA A 199 10.01 -14.61 -5.52
CA ALA A 199 11.11 -14.58 -4.58
C ALA A 199 10.65 -14.64 -3.11
N ALA A 200 9.54 -13.97 -2.78
CA ALA A 200 8.94 -14.03 -1.44
C ALA A 200 8.42 -15.44 -1.12
N ILE A 201 7.76 -16.10 -2.10
CA ILE A 201 7.30 -17.48 -1.99
C ILE A 201 8.49 -18.43 -1.76
N ALA A 202 9.58 -18.29 -2.53
CA ALA A 202 10.77 -19.13 -2.37
C ALA A 202 11.38 -18.99 -0.96
N ARG A 203 11.45 -17.77 -0.42
CA ARG A 203 11.91 -17.53 0.96
C ARG A 203 10.98 -18.17 1.99
N ALA A 204 9.67 -17.97 1.85
CA ALA A 204 8.69 -18.59 2.75
C ALA A 204 8.73 -20.11 2.72
N ASP A 205 8.92 -20.71 1.54
CA ASP A 205 9.02 -22.14 1.35
C ASP A 205 10.28 -22.73 2.02
N HIS A 206 11.41 -22.03 1.92
CA HIS A 206 12.64 -22.38 2.64
C HIS A 206 12.42 -22.33 4.16
N LEU A 207 11.87 -21.24 4.67
CA LEU A 207 11.61 -21.06 6.11
C LEU A 207 10.60 -22.06 6.64
N ALA A 208 9.55 -22.39 5.87
CA ALA A 208 8.58 -23.41 6.27
C ALA A 208 9.21 -24.79 6.43
N ARG A 209 10.17 -25.16 5.59
CA ARG A 209 10.89 -26.43 5.68
C ARG A 209 11.87 -26.47 6.85
N THR A 210 12.56 -25.39 7.12
CA THR A 210 13.53 -25.32 8.24
C THR A 210 12.88 -25.18 9.59
N ALA A 211 11.63 -24.69 9.66
CA ALA A 211 10.86 -24.58 10.90
C ALA A 211 10.25 -25.90 11.38
N ILE A 212 10.24 -26.96 10.54
CA ILE A 212 9.79 -28.29 10.94
C ILE A 212 10.99 -28.99 11.61
N PRO A 213 10.95 -29.31 12.93
CA PRO A 213 12.01 -30.11 13.54
C PRO A 213 12.06 -31.46 12.84
N GLU A 214 13.27 -31.90 12.45
CA GLU A 214 13.44 -33.27 11.94
C GLU A 214 12.90 -34.27 13.00
N PRO A 215 12.13 -35.29 12.56
CA PRO A 215 11.69 -36.33 13.50
C PRO A 215 12.96 -36.97 14.08
N ARG A 216 13.09 -36.89 15.43
CA ARG A 216 14.18 -37.59 16.13
C ARG A 216 14.04 -39.08 15.84
N GLN A 217 15.05 -39.62 15.13
CA GLN A 217 15.21 -41.03 14.94
C GLN A 217 15.56 -41.73 16.23
#